data_816c07e652bed3a1b3e8945dc315b703
#
_entry.id   816c07e652bed3a1b3e8945dc315b703
#
_cell.length_a   1.000
_cell.length_b   1.000
_cell.length_c   1.000
_cell.angle_alpha   90.00
_cell.angle_beta   90.00
_cell.angle_gamma   90.00
#
_symmetry.space_group_name_H-M   'P 1'
#
loop_
_entity.id
_entity.type
_entity.pdbx_description
1 polymer ?
#
loop_
_entity_poly.entity_id
_entity_poly.type
_entity_poly.pdbx_seq_one_letter_code
_entity_poly.pdbx_strand_id
1 'polypeptide(L)'
;VTTPEPPCNHEYPFKGLQTKTHGIRYGELTTITAGTGSGKSSFCRQLATHLLEAGEQVGYLALEESNRRTALGLMSTAAGKPLHLGGYDKQELENIYRSSIGNWNLYLYDGFGSFDPQVIYSRIEYLACGLECKVIFLDHLSILLSGLDGEERRMIDKTMTDLRSLVERTGIHLFLVSHLRRTQQDKNHEEGARVTLGQLRGSASISQLSDNLIALERNQQDTNGSTTLRVLKNRYSGEVGVASELNYDLSNCRFSENETTEPSFLRGTS
;
A
#
# COMPACT_ATOMS: atom_id res chain seq x y z
N VAL A 1 25.01 -15.98 18.93
CA VAL A 1 24.99 -16.42 17.52
C VAL A 1 24.04 -15.48 16.80
N THR A 2 24.58 -14.46 16.15
CA THR A 2 23.79 -13.55 15.30
C THR A 2 23.55 -14.28 13.98
N THR A 3 22.36 -14.87 13.82
CA THR A 3 21.90 -15.23 12.49
C THR A 3 21.78 -13.89 11.73
N PRO A 4 22.41 -13.73 10.56
CA PRO A 4 22.19 -12.52 9.75
C PRO A 4 20.70 -12.40 9.50
N GLU A 5 20.13 -11.21 9.71
CA GLU A 5 18.76 -10.97 9.34
C GLU A 5 18.59 -11.21 7.84
N PRO A 6 17.44 -11.77 7.39
CA PRO A 6 17.25 -12.06 5.99
C PRO A 6 17.38 -10.77 5.17
N PRO A 7 18.11 -10.82 4.05
CA PRO A 7 18.18 -9.67 3.14
C PRO A 7 16.76 -9.34 2.66
N CYS A 8 16.52 -8.08 2.25
CA CYS A 8 15.25 -7.72 1.65
C CYS A 8 15.03 -8.53 0.36
N ASN A 9 13.79 -8.89 0.08
CA ASN A 9 13.42 -9.60 -1.14
C ASN A 9 13.28 -8.63 -2.33
N HIS A 10 12.77 -7.42 -2.05
CA HIS A 10 12.61 -6.35 -3.03
C HIS A 10 12.91 -4.99 -2.42
N GLU A 11 13.38 -4.08 -3.25
CA GLU A 11 13.51 -2.67 -2.88
C GLU A 11 12.18 -1.92 -3.08
N TYR A 12 11.97 -0.88 -2.30
CA TYR A 12 10.89 0.07 -2.57
C TYR A 12 11.27 1.00 -3.73
N PRO A 13 10.31 1.45 -4.58
CA PRO A 13 10.58 2.40 -5.66
C PRO A 13 10.90 3.82 -5.17
N PHE A 14 10.78 4.05 -3.87
CA PHE A 14 11.02 5.33 -3.20
C PHE A 14 12.26 5.22 -2.31
N LYS A 15 13.29 6.00 -2.65
CA LYS A 15 14.61 5.95 -1.97
C LYS A 15 14.53 6.21 -0.47
N GLY A 16 13.76 7.23 -0.06
CA GLY A 16 13.63 7.55 1.35
C GLY A 16 12.90 6.45 2.14
N LEU A 17 11.90 5.80 1.52
CA LEU A 17 11.23 4.64 2.12
C LEU A 17 12.19 3.44 2.19
N GLN A 18 12.94 3.17 1.12
CA GLN A 18 13.97 2.13 1.07
C GLN A 18 15.01 2.34 2.16
N THR A 19 15.52 3.54 2.32
CA THR A 19 16.54 3.87 3.34
C THR A 19 16.04 3.57 4.75
N LYS A 20 14.78 3.95 5.08
CA LYS A 20 14.24 3.74 6.43
C LYS A 20 13.86 2.29 6.72
N THR A 21 13.24 1.61 5.73
CA THR A 21 12.68 0.27 5.95
C THR A 21 13.64 -0.85 5.56
N HIS A 22 14.71 -0.52 4.84
CA HIS A 22 15.66 -1.50 4.27
C HIS A 22 14.99 -2.52 3.33
N GLY A 23 13.85 -2.18 2.73
CA GLY A 23 13.16 -2.96 1.70
C GLY A 23 11.98 -3.79 2.17
N ILE A 24 11.45 -4.56 1.24
CA ILE A 24 10.28 -5.44 1.40
C ILE A 24 10.78 -6.84 1.72
N ARG A 25 10.24 -7.47 2.78
CA ARG A 25 10.61 -8.83 3.22
C ARG A 25 9.40 -9.73 3.24
N TYR A 26 9.55 -10.94 2.78
CA TYR A 26 8.51 -11.97 2.94
C TYR A 26 8.32 -12.31 4.41
N GLY A 27 7.10 -12.67 4.81
CA GLY A 27 6.72 -12.89 6.19
C GLY A 27 6.38 -11.62 6.98
N GLU A 28 6.39 -10.44 6.33
CA GLU A 28 6.02 -9.17 6.96
C GLU A 28 4.63 -8.69 6.55
N LEU A 29 3.98 -7.97 7.47
CA LEU A 29 2.73 -7.26 7.26
C LEU A 29 3.00 -5.75 7.27
N THR A 30 2.83 -5.11 6.12
CA THR A 30 2.93 -3.65 5.98
C THR A 30 1.55 -3.03 5.85
N THR A 31 1.16 -2.19 6.82
CA THR A 31 -0.09 -1.43 6.73
C THR A 31 0.17 -0.05 6.12
N ILE A 32 -0.61 0.28 5.08
CA ILE A 32 -0.62 1.58 4.42
C ILE A 32 -1.88 2.33 4.84
N THR A 33 -1.72 3.54 5.36
CA THR A 33 -2.84 4.35 5.82
C THR A 33 -2.77 5.78 5.28
N ALA A 34 -3.92 6.40 5.12
CA ALA A 34 -4.04 7.81 4.74
C ALA A 34 -5.48 8.30 4.92
N GLY A 35 -5.69 9.60 4.87
CA GLY A 35 -7.03 10.18 4.72
C GLY A 35 -7.72 9.71 3.43
N THR A 36 -9.03 9.89 3.36
CA THR A 36 -9.80 9.64 2.12
C THR A 36 -9.26 10.52 0.99
N GLY A 37 -9.11 9.98 -0.22
CA GLY A 37 -8.64 10.75 -1.38
C GLY A 37 -7.14 11.12 -1.40
N SER A 38 -6.35 10.68 -0.42
CA SER A 38 -4.91 11.00 -0.33
C SER A 38 -4.01 10.15 -1.26
N GLY A 39 -4.58 9.34 -2.15
CA GLY A 39 -3.81 8.60 -3.16
C GLY A 39 -3.36 7.20 -2.75
N LYS A 40 -3.94 6.58 -1.69
CA LYS A 40 -3.60 5.21 -1.25
C LYS A 40 -3.57 4.19 -2.37
N SER A 41 -4.67 4.10 -3.13
CA SER A 41 -4.80 3.11 -4.22
C SER A 41 -3.78 3.36 -5.34
N SER A 42 -3.48 4.63 -5.68
CA SER A 42 -2.44 4.96 -6.66
C SER A 42 -1.05 4.57 -6.15
N PHE A 43 -0.78 4.78 -4.86
CA PHE A 43 0.47 4.36 -4.23
C PHE A 43 0.61 2.83 -4.23
N CYS A 44 -0.44 2.09 -3.84
CA CYS A 44 -0.44 0.63 -3.89
C CYS A 44 -0.27 0.09 -5.31
N ARG A 45 -0.92 0.71 -6.32
CA ARG A 45 -0.74 0.33 -7.71
C ARG A 45 0.69 0.56 -8.20
N GLN A 46 1.34 1.65 -7.79
CA GLN A 46 2.73 1.90 -8.15
C GLN A 46 3.69 0.90 -7.48
N LEU A 47 3.46 0.54 -6.22
CA LEU A 47 4.21 -0.54 -5.55
C LEU A 47 4.00 -1.88 -6.28
N ALA A 48 2.74 -2.23 -6.59
CA ALA A 48 2.42 -3.47 -7.29
C ALA A 48 3.05 -3.51 -8.69
N THR A 49 2.97 -2.41 -9.45
CA THR A 49 3.60 -2.29 -10.76
C THR A 49 5.12 -2.50 -10.67
N HIS A 50 5.79 -1.86 -9.72
CA HIS A 50 7.23 -2.01 -9.49
C HIS A 50 7.62 -3.47 -9.20
N LEU A 51 6.87 -4.18 -8.37
CA LEU A 51 7.10 -5.58 -8.04
C LEU A 51 6.84 -6.51 -9.24
N LEU A 52 5.77 -6.26 -10.00
CA LEU A 52 5.43 -7.01 -11.21
C LEU A 52 6.48 -6.81 -12.31
N GLU A 53 7.01 -5.59 -12.50
CA GLU A 53 8.12 -5.29 -13.40
C GLU A 53 9.42 -5.98 -12.98
N ALA A 54 9.62 -6.21 -11.68
CA ALA A 54 10.73 -7.01 -11.15
C ALA A 54 10.51 -8.54 -11.30
N GLY A 55 9.37 -8.97 -11.87
CA GLY A 55 9.05 -10.39 -12.10
C GLY A 55 8.37 -11.09 -10.92
N GLU A 56 7.97 -10.36 -9.88
CA GLU A 56 7.29 -10.93 -8.72
C GLU A 56 5.87 -11.39 -9.07
N GLN A 57 5.42 -12.44 -8.39
CA GLN A 57 4.03 -12.90 -8.46
C GLN A 57 3.19 -12.15 -7.43
N VAL A 58 2.24 -11.36 -7.92
CA VAL A 58 1.43 -10.47 -7.08
C VAL A 58 -0.03 -10.87 -7.09
N GLY A 59 -0.59 -11.08 -5.90
CA GLY A 59 -2.04 -11.16 -5.68
C GLY A 59 -2.59 -9.78 -5.31
N TYR A 60 -3.69 -9.35 -5.92
CA TYR A 60 -4.31 -8.06 -5.62
C TYR A 60 -5.82 -8.22 -5.36
N LEU A 61 -6.23 -8.00 -4.12
CA LEU A 61 -7.62 -8.03 -3.67
C LEU A 61 -8.12 -6.60 -3.45
N ALA A 62 -8.71 -6.01 -4.51
CA ALA A 62 -9.33 -4.69 -4.44
C ALA A 62 -10.82 -4.85 -4.12
N LEU A 63 -11.18 -4.76 -2.84
CA LEU A 63 -12.54 -5.02 -2.38
C LEU A 63 -13.51 -3.84 -2.59
N GLU A 64 -12.99 -2.64 -2.87
CA GLU A 64 -13.79 -1.42 -3.13
C GLU A 64 -14.00 -1.11 -4.62
N GLU A 65 -13.26 -1.77 -5.50
CA GLU A 65 -13.36 -1.48 -6.92
C GLU A 65 -13.39 -2.74 -7.78
N SER A 66 -13.89 -2.60 -9.01
CA SER A 66 -13.91 -3.71 -9.95
C SER A 66 -12.51 -4.06 -10.46
N ASN A 67 -12.28 -5.33 -10.82
CA ASN A 67 -11.05 -5.79 -11.45
C ASN A 67 -10.68 -4.98 -12.70
N ARG A 68 -11.69 -4.53 -13.48
CA ARG A 68 -11.46 -3.66 -14.62
C ARG A 68 -10.81 -2.34 -14.22
N ARG A 69 -11.25 -1.72 -13.11
CA ARG A 69 -10.71 -0.45 -12.63
C ARG A 69 -9.29 -0.63 -12.07
N THR A 70 -9.06 -1.70 -11.32
CA THR A 70 -7.73 -2.07 -10.82
C THR A 70 -6.77 -2.32 -11.98
N ALA A 71 -7.18 -3.13 -12.98
CA ALA A 71 -6.37 -3.43 -14.16
C ALA A 71 -6.01 -2.16 -14.96
N LEU A 72 -7.00 -1.29 -15.23
CA LEU A 72 -6.76 -0.01 -15.90
C LEU A 72 -5.80 0.88 -15.10
N GLY A 73 -5.91 0.88 -13.77
CA GLY A 73 -5.01 1.63 -12.90
C GLY A 73 -3.57 1.13 -12.96
N LEU A 74 -3.35 -0.18 -12.93
CA LEU A 74 -2.03 -0.80 -13.09
C LEU A 74 -1.45 -0.54 -14.48
N MET A 75 -2.26 -0.71 -15.55
CA MET A 75 -1.86 -0.37 -16.92
C MET A 75 -1.51 1.11 -17.06
N SER A 76 -2.28 2.01 -16.43
CA SER A 76 -2.00 3.46 -16.44
C SER A 76 -0.66 3.78 -15.82
N THR A 77 -0.37 3.17 -14.67
CA THR A 77 0.91 3.33 -13.97
C THR A 77 2.07 2.77 -14.80
N ALA A 78 1.90 1.59 -15.41
CA ALA A 78 2.92 0.96 -16.26
C ALA A 78 3.22 1.79 -17.50
N ALA A 79 2.18 2.23 -18.21
CA ALA A 79 2.34 2.99 -19.44
C ALA A 79 2.69 4.48 -19.23
N GLY A 80 2.55 4.99 -17.99
CA GLY A 80 2.67 6.43 -17.74
C GLY A 80 1.59 7.23 -18.48
N LYS A 81 0.34 6.72 -18.53
CA LYS A 81 -0.77 7.33 -19.25
C LYS A 81 -2.08 7.20 -18.47
N PRO A 82 -2.92 8.24 -18.37
CA PRO A 82 -4.17 8.20 -17.62
C PRO A 82 -5.29 7.48 -18.42
N LEU A 83 -5.18 6.16 -18.59
CA LEU A 83 -6.10 5.36 -19.43
C LEU A 83 -7.56 5.44 -18.98
N HIS A 84 -7.81 5.73 -17.71
CA HIS A 84 -9.14 5.89 -17.14
C HIS A 84 -9.89 7.13 -17.67
N LEU A 85 -9.18 8.12 -18.25
CA LEU A 85 -9.77 9.31 -18.84
C LEU A 85 -10.28 9.06 -20.28
N GLY A 86 -9.92 7.93 -20.87
CA GLY A 86 -10.29 7.59 -22.25
C GLY A 86 -9.40 8.27 -23.29
N GLY A 87 -9.87 8.25 -24.57
CA GLY A 87 -9.12 8.87 -25.67
C GLY A 87 -8.09 7.95 -26.34
N TYR A 88 -8.03 6.68 -25.93
CA TYR A 88 -7.11 5.67 -26.48
C TYR A 88 -7.87 4.70 -27.38
N ASP A 89 -7.30 4.38 -28.54
CA ASP A 89 -7.89 3.39 -29.41
C ASP A 89 -7.67 1.94 -28.92
N LYS A 90 -8.40 1.00 -29.54
CA LYS A 90 -8.33 -0.40 -29.13
C LYS A 90 -6.94 -1.01 -29.30
N GLN A 91 -6.25 -0.65 -30.38
CA GLN A 91 -4.91 -1.19 -30.66
C GLN A 91 -3.89 -0.70 -29.66
N GLU A 92 -3.95 0.58 -29.28
CA GLU A 92 -3.08 1.15 -28.24
C GLU A 92 -3.32 0.48 -26.89
N LEU A 93 -4.58 0.32 -26.47
CA LEU A 93 -4.92 -0.39 -25.23
C LEU A 93 -4.46 -1.84 -25.24
N GLU A 94 -4.59 -2.54 -26.37
CA GLU A 94 -4.11 -3.92 -26.52
C GLU A 94 -2.59 -4.01 -26.42
N ASN A 95 -1.86 -3.09 -27.01
CA ASN A 95 -0.40 -3.04 -26.90
C ASN A 95 0.06 -2.78 -25.46
N ILE A 96 -0.59 -1.84 -24.77
CA ILE A 96 -0.31 -1.57 -23.34
C ILE A 96 -0.64 -2.80 -22.50
N TYR A 97 -1.79 -3.46 -22.75
CA TYR A 97 -2.14 -4.68 -22.03
C TYR A 97 -1.07 -5.77 -22.21
N ARG A 98 -0.63 -6.04 -23.43
CA ARG A 98 0.38 -7.07 -23.73
C ARG A 98 1.74 -6.76 -23.13
N SER A 99 2.14 -5.48 -23.07
CA SER A 99 3.42 -5.06 -22.48
C SER A 99 3.40 -4.91 -20.96
N SER A 100 2.22 -5.06 -20.33
CA SER A 100 2.03 -4.92 -18.88
C SER A 100 1.28 -6.12 -18.29
N ILE A 101 0.07 -5.92 -17.81
CA ILE A 101 -0.69 -6.94 -17.06
C ILE A 101 -0.94 -8.25 -17.82
N GLY A 102 -0.94 -8.24 -19.14
CA GLY A 102 -1.04 -9.44 -19.96
C GLY A 102 0.23 -10.32 -20.00
N ASN A 103 1.36 -9.78 -19.50
CA ASN A 103 2.66 -10.47 -19.43
C ASN A 103 3.17 -10.64 -18.00
N TRP A 104 2.47 -10.08 -17.02
CA TRP A 104 2.85 -10.15 -15.61
C TRP A 104 2.17 -11.30 -14.88
N ASN A 105 2.79 -11.81 -13.84
CA ASN A 105 2.23 -12.79 -12.93
C ASN A 105 1.29 -12.08 -11.91
N LEU A 106 0.21 -11.50 -12.42
CA LEU A 106 -0.79 -10.76 -11.67
C LEU A 106 -2.07 -11.57 -11.51
N TYR A 107 -2.52 -11.72 -10.28
CA TYR A 107 -3.78 -12.38 -9.93
C TYR A 107 -4.73 -11.39 -9.26
N LEU A 108 -5.83 -11.08 -9.93
CA LEU A 108 -6.87 -10.19 -9.41
C LEU A 108 -8.01 -11.02 -8.80
N TYR A 109 -8.41 -10.66 -7.59
CA TYR A 109 -9.60 -11.26 -6.99
C TYR A 109 -10.85 -10.51 -7.45
N ASP A 110 -11.79 -11.24 -8.07
CA ASP A 110 -13.07 -10.69 -8.49
C ASP A 110 -14.11 -10.85 -7.38
N GLY A 111 -14.23 -9.84 -6.55
CA GLY A 111 -15.19 -9.78 -5.47
C GLY A 111 -15.46 -8.33 -5.08
N PHE A 112 -16.73 -7.97 -5.01
CA PHE A 112 -17.18 -6.62 -4.68
C PHE A 112 -18.25 -6.68 -3.60
N GLY A 113 -18.11 -5.85 -2.57
CA GLY A 113 -19.10 -5.70 -1.50
C GLY A 113 -18.68 -6.30 -0.15
N SER A 114 -19.65 -6.63 0.68
CA SER A 114 -19.43 -7.23 1.99
C SER A 114 -19.08 -8.72 1.86
N PHE A 115 -18.03 -9.16 2.53
CA PHE A 115 -17.56 -10.54 2.50
C PHE A 115 -17.48 -11.13 3.90
N ASP A 116 -17.69 -12.46 3.99
CA ASP A 116 -17.20 -13.21 5.12
C ASP A 116 -15.65 -13.17 5.10
N PRO A 117 -14.98 -12.68 6.14
CA PRO A 117 -13.52 -12.64 6.22
C PRO A 117 -12.85 -13.98 5.93
N GLN A 118 -13.50 -15.10 6.28
CA GLN A 118 -12.97 -16.44 6.04
C GLN A 118 -12.80 -16.74 4.54
N VAL A 119 -13.71 -16.22 3.71
CA VAL A 119 -13.58 -16.34 2.24
C VAL A 119 -12.32 -15.63 1.77
N ILE A 120 -12.06 -14.42 2.26
CA ILE A 120 -10.88 -13.63 1.89
C ILE A 120 -9.59 -14.31 2.37
N TYR A 121 -9.56 -14.82 3.62
CA TYR A 121 -8.40 -15.55 4.13
C TYR A 121 -8.09 -16.80 3.29
N SER A 122 -9.13 -17.56 2.91
CA SER A 122 -8.96 -18.73 2.04
C SER A 122 -8.45 -18.34 0.65
N ARG A 123 -8.84 -17.18 0.11
CA ARG A 123 -8.33 -16.68 -1.18
C ARG A 123 -6.87 -16.24 -1.07
N ILE A 124 -6.49 -15.55 -0.01
CA ILE A 124 -5.08 -15.19 0.25
C ILE A 124 -4.24 -16.46 0.38
N GLU A 125 -4.71 -17.47 1.12
CA GLU A 125 -4.01 -18.74 1.27
C GLU A 125 -3.87 -19.49 -0.06
N TYR A 126 -4.91 -19.49 -0.90
CA TYR A 126 -4.84 -20.07 -2.24
C TYR A 126 -3.86 -19.31 -3.14
N LEU A 127 -3.86 -17.98 -3.13
CA LEU A 127 -2.87 -17.18 -3.86
C LEU A 127 -1.44 -17.51 -3.40
N ALA A 128 -1.23 -17.60 -2.09
CA ALA A 128 0.08 -17.87 -1.51
C ALA A 128 0.59 -19.29 -1.78
N CYS A 129 -0.24 -20.31 -1.52
CA CYS A 129 0.17 -21.71 -1.55
C CYS A 129 -0.12 -22.39 -2.88
N GLY A 130 -1.20 -22.02 -3.56
CA GLY A 130 -1.63 -22.63 -4.82
C GLY A 130 -1.05 -21.94 -6.06
N LEU A 131 -0.88 -20.62 -5.99
CA LEU A 131 -0.35 -19.80 -7.08
C LEU A 131 1.02 -19.17 -6.76
N GLU A 132 1.64 -19.56 -5.64
CA GLU A 132 2.98 -19.15 -5.22
C GLU A 132 3.22 -17.63 -5.13
N CYS A 133 2.14 -16.84 -4.99
CA CYS A 133 2.26 -15.40 -4.77
C CYS A 133 3.02 -15.12 -3.47
N LYS A 134 4.11 -14.37 -3.55
CA LYS A 134 4.88 -13.96 -2.38
C LYS A 134 4.51 -12.57 -1.88
N VAL A 135 3.85 -11.77 -2.72
CA VAL A 135 3.35 -10.44 -2.34
C VAL A 135 1.86 -10.35 -2.62
N ILE A 136 1.10 -9.90 -1.63
CA ILE A 136 -0.35 -9.75 -1.74
C ILE A 136 -0.76 -8.36 -1.26
N PHE A 137 -1.62 -7.69 -2.04
CA PHE A 137 -2.27 -6.43 -1.67
C PHE A 137 -3.71 -6.69 -1.29
N LEU A 138 -4.13 -6.15 -0.14
CA LEU A 138 -5.51 -6.19 0.36
C LEU A 138 -6.02 -4.77 0.59
N ASP A 139 -6.85 -4.27 -0.31
CA ASP A 139 -7.43 -2.92 -0.30
C ASP A 139 -8.97 -3.01 -0.15
N HIS A 140 -9.54 -2.76 1.02
CA HIS A 140 -8.98 -2.38 2.31
C HIS A 140 -9.67 -3.12 3.48
N LEU A 141 -9.05 -3.01 4.66
CA LEU A 141 -9.47 -3.66 5.91
C LEU A 141 -10.95 -3.44 6.29
N SER A 142 -11.48 -2.22 6.14
CA SER A 142 -12.85 -1.90 6.58
C SER A 142 -13.94 -2.68 5.86
N ILE A 143 -13.69 -3.17 4.64
CA ILE A 143 -14.64 -4.02 3.92
C ILE A 143 -14.76 -5.40 4.58
N LEU A 144 -13.65 -5.95 5.06
CA LEU A 144 -13.67 -7.22 5.81
C LEU A 144 -14.49 -7.13 7.09
N LEU A 145 -14.53 -5.93 7.68
CA LEU A 145 -15.28 -5.70 8.93
C LEU A 145 -16.78 -5.51 8.68
N SER A 146 -17.17 -5.04 7.49
CA SER A 146 -18.58 -4.74 7.17
C SER A 146 -19.49 -5.98 7.12
N GLY A 147 -18.89 -7.17 6.96
CA GLY A 147 -19.61 -8.45 6.99
C GLY A 147 -19.68 -9.11 8.36
N LEU A 148 -19.19 -8.49 9.42
CA LEU A 148 -19.16 -9.02 10.76
C LEU A 148 -20.15 -8.31 11.68
N ASP A 149 -20.83 -9.08 12.54
CA ASP A 149 -21.64 -8.52 13.62
C ASP A 149 -20.79 -8.36 14.89
N GLY A 150 -20.89 -7.22 15.54
CA GLY A 150 -20.25 -6.98 16.83
C GLY A 150 -19.60 -5.60 17.00
N GLU A 151 -18.83 -5.45 18.08
CA GLU A 151 -18.09 -4.23 18.35
C GLU A 151 -16.90 -4.09 17.38
N GLU A 152 -16.85 -2.99 16.64
CA GLU A 152 -15.83 -2.72 15.59
C GLU A 152 -14.40 -3.01 16.08
N ARG A 153 -14.06 -2.63 17.30
CA ARG A 153 -12.74 -2.83 17.87
C ARG A 153 -12.36 -4.32 17.95
N ARG A 154 -13.28 -5.15 18.47
CA ARG A 154 -13.04 -6.61 18.58
C ARG A 154 -12.91 -7.28 17.21
N MET A 155 -13.70 -6.81 16.24
CA MET A 155 -13.60 -7.29 14.87
C MET A 155 -12.24 -6.98 14.25
N ILE A 156 -11.74 -5.75 14.44
CA ILE A 156 -10.40 -5.36 13.96
C ILE A 156 -9.32 -6.20 14.65
N ASP A 157 -9.39 -6.37 15.98
CA ASP A 157 -8.42 -7.16 16.74
C ASP A 157 -8.35 -8.60 16.22
N LYS A 158 -9.51 -9.23 16.00
CA LYS A 158 -9.60 -10.58 15.45
C LYS A 158 -9.04 -10.64 14.03
N THR A 159 -9.50 -9.75 13.14
CA THR A 159 -9.07 -9.71 11.74
C THR A 159 -7.56 -9.50 11.61
N MET A 160 -6.99 -8.60 12.39
CA MET A 160 -5.53 -8.37 12.38
C MET A 160 -4.77 -9.59 12.91
N THR A 161 -5.29 -10.28 13.92
CA THR A 161 -4.69 -11.51 14.44
C THR A 161 -4.75 -12.65 13.40
N ASP A 162 -5.86 -12.80 12.71
CA ASP A 162 -6.03 -13.81 11.67
C ASP A 162 -5.12 -13.52 10.47
N LEU A 163 -5.04 -12.26 10.02
CA LEU A 163 -4.14 -11.84 8.93
C LEU A 163 -2.66 -12.02 9.31
N ARG A 164 -2.27 -11.67 10.55
CA ARG A 164 -0.90 -11.91 11.01
C ARG A 164 -0.55 -13.38 11.04
N SER A 165 -1.45 -14.23 11.56
CA SER A 165 -1.27 -15.68 11.58
C SER A 165 -1.16 -16.25 10.17
N LEU A 166 -1.92 -15.71 9.22
CA LEU A 166 -1.86 -16.10 7.82
C LEU A 166 -0.51 -15.72 7.18
N VAL A 167 -0.01 -14.51 7.41
CA VAL A 167 1.32 -14.06 6.96
C VAL A 167 2.43 -14.96 7.51
N GLU A 168 2.40 -15.29 8.81
CA GLU A 168 3.37 -16.20 9.45
C GLU A 168 3.34 -17.60 8.82
N ARG A 169 2.14 -18.13 8.58
CA ARG A 169 1.96 -19.50 8.07
C ARG A 169 2.35 -19.63 6.60
N THR A 170 2.08 -18.61 5.80
CA THR A 170 2.31 -18.63 4.34
C THR A 170 3.65 -18.03 3.92
N GLY A 171 4.27 -17.23 4.78
CA GLY A 171 5.52 -16.53 4.48
C GLY A 171 5.40 -15.45 3.41
N ILE A 172 4.19 -14.92 3.15
CA ILE A 172 3.97 -13.83 2.18
C ILE A 172 4.33 -12.46 2.77
N HIS A 173 4.57 -11.49 1.92
CA HIS A 173 4.46 -10.08 2.29
C HIS A 173 3.03 -9.60 2.03
N LEU A 174 2.34 -9.13 3.06
CA LEU A 174 0.99 -8.59 2.93
C LEU A 174 1.00 -7.06 3.05
N PHE A 175 0.62 -6.38 1.97
CA PHE A 175 0.27 -4.96 2.00
C PHE A 175 -1.21 -4.81 2.34
N LEU A 176 -1.51 -4.24 3.51
CA LEU A 176 -2.86 -4.02 4.00
C LEU A 176 -3.19 -2.52 3.95
N VAL A 177 -4.25 -2.15 3.27
CA VAL A 177 -4.75 -0.77 3.28
C VAL A 177 -5.74 -0.58 4.42
N SER A 178 -5.53 0.47 5.22
CA SER A 178 -6.42 0.84 6.33
C SER A 178 -6.78 2.32 6.27
N HIS A 179 -8.01 2.64 6.63
CA HIS A 179 -8.46 4.03 6.77
C HIS A 179 -8.12 4.60 8.15
N LEU A 180 -7.96 5.93 8.19
CA LEU A 180 -7.86 6.69 9.42
C LEU A 180 -9.24 6.95 10.03
N ARG A 181 -9.29 7.13 11.35
CA ARG A 181 -10.45 7.72 12.02
C ARG A 181 -10.60 9.18 11.60
N ARG A 182 -11.83 9.66 11.50
CA ARG A 182 -12.07 11.10 11.41
C ARG A 182 -11.55 11.76 12.69
N THR A 183 -10.71 12.76 12.55
CA THR A 183 -10.20 13.53 13.67
C THR A 183 -11.24 14.58 14.11
N GLN A 184 -11.32 14.83 15.42
CA GLN A 184 -12.01 15.99 15.99
C GLN A 184 -11.08 17.21 16.14
N GLN A 185 -9.91 17.18 15.48
CA GLN A 185 -8.91 18.25 15.53
C GLN A 185 -9.24 19.35 14.50
N ASP A 186 -8.69 20.53 14.71
CA ASP A 186 -8.89 21.71 13.84
C ASP A 186 -8.45 21.53 12.38
N LYS A 187 -7.59 20.54 12.11
CA LYS A 187 -7.21 20.14 10.75
C LYS A 187 -7.56 18.68 10.52
N ASN A 188 -8.28 18.42 9.42
CA ASN A 188 -8.61 17.08 8.97
C ASN A 188 -7.43 16.45 8.19
N HIS A 189 -7.41 15.12 8.08
CA HIS A 189 -6.41 14.42 7.26
C HIS A 189 -6.46 14.83 5.78
N GLU A 190 -7.61 15.30 5.30
CA GLU A 190 -7.81 15.83 3.96
C GLU A 190 -7.15 17.22 3.77
N GLU A 191 -6.79 17.89 4.86
CA GLU A 191 -6.04 19.15 4.90
C GLU A 191 -4.55 18.96 5.20
N GLY A 192 -4.05 17.73 5.11
CA GLY A 192 -2.64 17.40 5.33
C GLY A 192 -2.22 17.30 6.80
N ALA A 193 -3.18 17.04 7.71
CA ALA A 193 -2.82 16.81 9.11
C ALA A 193 -1.86 15.63 9.26
N ARG A 194 -0.86 15.79 10.14
CA ARG A 194 0.09 14.73 10.48
C ARG A 194 -0.64 13.52 11.03
N VAL A 195 -0.31 12.35 10.48
CA VAL A 195 -0.85 11.06 10.93
C VAL A 195 -0.05 10.54 12.12
N THR A 196 -0.76 10.03 13.13
CA THR A 196 -0.19 9.39 14.31
C THR A 196 -0.78 8.00 14.51
N LEU A 197 -0.08 7.12 15.24
CA LEU A 197 -0.55 5.77 15.55
C LEU A 197 -1.93 5.74 16.24
N GLY A 198 -2.23 6.74 17.07
CA GLY A 198 -3.51 6.84 17.79
C GLY A 198 -4.71 7.16 16.89
N GLN A 199 -4.48 7.58 15.65
CA GLN A 199 -5.53 7.91 14.67
C GLN A 199 -5.89 6.75 13.75
N LEU A 200 -5.22 5.61 13.88
CA LEU A 200 -5.62 4.39 13.18
C LEU A 200 -7.01 3.96 13.63
N ARG A 201 -7.85 3.62 12.66
CA ARG A 201 -9.24 3.25 12.91
C ARG A 201 -9.31 1.99 13.77
N GLY A 202 -10.00 2.10 14.90
CA GLY A 202 -10.51 0.97 15.66
C GLY A 202 -9.60 0.47 16.76
N SER A 203 -8.36 0.10 16.52
CA SER A 203 -7.60 -0.68 17.49
C SER A 203 -6.09 -0.45 17.47
N ALA A 204 -5.48 -0.63 18.64
CA ALA A 204 -4.04 -0.72 18.78
C ALA A 204 -3.45 -1.95 18.06
N SER A 205 -4.26 -2.97 17.75
CA SER A 205 -3.82 -4.20 17.08
C SER A 205 -3.23 -3.94 15.69
N ILE A 206 -3.76 -2.95 14.93
CA ILE A 206 -3.16 -2.57 13.64
C ILE A 206 -1.69 -2.18 13.84
N SER A 207 -1.42 -1.31 14.82
CA SER A 207 -0.06 -0.87 15.08
C SER A 207 0.81 -1.96 15.73
N GLN A 208 0.22 -2.84 16.53
CA GLN A 208 0.97 -3.92 17.21
C GLN A 208 1.35 -5.04 16.26
N LEU A 209 0.43 -5.46 15.39
CA LEU A 209 0.58 -6.65 14.54
C LEU A 209 1.21 -6.35 13.17
N SER A 210 1.24 -5.08 12.72
CA SER A 210 2.02 -4.70 11.53
C SER A 210 3.51 -4.65 11.84
N ASP A 211 4.34 -5.08 10.90
CA ASP A 211 5.80 -4.93 10.96
C ASP A 211 6.20 -3.52 10.54
N ASN A 212 5.61 -3.04 9.45
CA ASN A 212 5.76 -1.67 8.98
C ASN A 212 4.40 -0.97 8.94
N LEU A 213 4.41 0.34 9.23
CA LEU A 213 3.23 1.18 9.12
C LEU A 213 3.60 2.47 8.42
N ILE A 214 3.01 2.66 7.24
CA ILE A 214 3.31 3.75 6.32
C ILE A 214 2.07 4.65 6.20
N ALA A 215 2.26 5.95 6.33
CA ALA A 215 1.21 6.95 6.15
C ALA A 215 1.50 7.86 4.96
N LEU A 216 0.45 8.17 4.20
CA LEU A 216 0.47 9.25 3.21
C LEU A 216 -0.33 10.42 3.77
N GLU A 217 0.32 11.58 3.85
CA GLU A 217 -0.24 12.85 4.34
C GLU A 217 -0.30 13.83 3.18
N ARG A 218 -1.49 14.27 2.78
CA ARG A 218 -1.67 15.20 1.66
C ARG A 218 -2.74 16.24 2.00
N ASN A 219 -2.46 17.50 1.71
CA ASN A 219 -3.48 18.54 1.65
C ASN A 219 -4.16 18.47 0.27
N GLN A 220 -5.42 18.05 0.24
CA GLN A 220 -6.21 17.94 -1.01
C GLN A 220 -6.63 19.31 -1.56
N GLN A 221 -6.66 20.35 -0.73
CA GLN A 221 -7.00 21.72 -1.16
C GLN A 221 -5.82 22.40 -1.87
N ASP A 222 -4.60 21.89 -1.68
CA ASP A 222 -3.42 22.37 -2.38
C ASP A 222 -3.19 21.54 -3.65
N THR A 223 -3.52 22.10 -4.80
CA THR A 223 -3.37 21.45 -6.11
C THR A 223 -1.91 21.16 -6.47
N ASN A 224 -0.97 21.90 -5.89
CA ASN A 224 0.47 21.73 -6.07
C ASN A 224 1.14 21.06 -4.86
N GLY A 225 0.33 20.69 -3.86
CA GLY A 225 0.83 20.10 -2.61
C GLY A 225 1.45 18.72 -2.80
N SER A 226 2.64 18.54 -2.23
CA SER A 226 3.27 17.23 -2.14
C SER A 226 2.52 16.30 -1.19
N THR A 227 2.78 15.01 -1.33
CA THR A 227 2.33 13.97 -0.40
C THR A 227 3.52 13.58 0.47
N THR A 228 3.44 13.85 1.78
CA THR A 228 4.44 13.37 2.72
C THR A 228 4.28 11.87 2.95
N LEU A 229 5.30 11.11 2.62
CA LEU A 229 5.41 9.69 2.93
C LEU A 229 6.10 9.52 4.28
N ARG A 230 5.38 8.97 5.26
CA ARG A 230 5.87 8.83 6.63
C ARG A 230 5.86 7.39 7.09
N VAL A 231 6.97 6.94 7.68
CA VAL A 231 7.03 5.68 8.43
C VAL A 231 6.62 5.94 9.87
N LEU A 232 5.50 5.35 10.29
CA LEU A 232 4.98 5.46 11.66
C LEU A 232 5.49 4.34 12.56
N LYS A 233 5.80 3.19 11.98
CA LYS A 233 6.37 2.03 12.65
C LYS A 233 7.26 1.27 11.67
N ASN A 234 8.36 0.77 12.18
CA ASN A 234 9.27 -0.13 11.48
C ASN A 234 9.88 -1.07 12.52
N ARG A 235 9.50 -2.35 12.44
CA ARG A 235 9.97 -3.35 13.40
C ARG A 235 11.42 -3.77 13.12
N TYR A 236 11.83 -3.70 11.87
CA TYR A 236 13.16 -4.14 11.44
C TYR A 236 14.27 -3.22 11.94
N SER A 237 14.26 -1.94 11.57
CA SER A 237 15.31 -0.99 11.94
C SER A 237 14.94 -0.10 13.13
N GLY A 238 13.66 0.04 13.46
CA GLY A 238 13.16 1.02 14.42
C GLY A 238 13.11 2.45 13.87
N GLU A 239 13.59 2.70 12.65
CA GLU A 239 13.59 4.03 12.05
C GLU A 239 12.20 4.48 11.64
N VAL A 240 11.79 5.65 12.12
CA VAL A 240 10.47 6.26 11.85
C VAL A 240 10.62 7.71 11.40
N GLY A 241 9.53 8.36 11.03
CA GLY A 241 9.49 9.75 10.60
C GLY A 241 9.27 9.91 9.09
N VAL A 242 9.48 11.12 8.58
CA VAL A 242 9.33 11.41 7.15
C VAL A 242 10.35 10.59 6.36
N ALA A 243 9.86 9.87 5.38
CA ALA A 243 10.69 9.11 4.44
C ALA A 243 10.96 9.93 3.19
N SER A 244 9.90 10.48 2.56
CA SER A 244 9.99 11.22 1.31
C SER A 244 8.85 12.23 1.21
N GLU A 245 9.07 13.25 0.39
CA GLU A 245 8.01 14.07 -0.18
C GLU A 245 7.77 13.64 -1.62
N LEU A 246 6.53 13.30 -1.94
CA LEU A 246 6.14 12.75 -3.23
C LEU A 246 5.25 13.72 -4.00
N ASN A 247 5.48 13.87 -5.28
CA ASN A 247 4.56 14.54 -6.21
C ASN A 247 3.84 13.50 -7.05
N TYR A 248 2.51 13.60 -7.09
CA TYR A 248 1.70 12.77 -7.99
C TYR A 248 1.44 13.50 -9.29
N ASP A 249 1.94 12.96 -10.37
CA ASP A 249 1.70 13.48 -11.72
C ASP A 249 0.47 12.81 -12.34
N LEU A 250 -0.58 13.59 -12.51
CA LEU A 250 -1.83 13.14 -13.13
C LEU A 250 -1.66 12.72 -14.59
N SER A 251 -0.66 13.27 -15.30
CA SER A 251 -0.44 12.98 -16.72
C SER A 251 0.17 11.60 -16.95
N ASN A 252 0.96 11.10 -15.99
CA ASN A 252 1.59 9.77 -16.07
C ASN A 252 1.12 8.78 -14.99
N CYS A 253 0.23 9.20 -14.08
CA CYS A 253 -0.33 8.38 -13.00
C CYS A 253 0.72 7.81 -12.03
N ARG A 254 1.82 8.53 -11.79
CA ARG A 254 2.92 8.10 -10.94
C ARG A 254 3.26 9.12 -9.87
N PHE A 255 3.72 8.61 -8.74
CA PHE A 255 4.44 9.40 -7.74
C PHE A 255 5.92 9.46 -8.10
N SER A 256 6.52 10.63 -7.94
CA SER A 256 7.96 10.84 -7.98
C SER A 256 8.43 11.45 -6.66
N GLU A 257 9.62 11.08 -6.21
CA GLU A 257 10.24 11.75 -5.06
C GLU A 257 10.75 13.12 -5.47
N ASN A 258 10.48 14.12 -4.61
CA ASN A 258 11.18 15.38 -4.70
C ASN A 258 12.66 15.13 -4.37
N GLU A 259 13.57 15.65 -5.17
CA GLU A 259 14.97 15.68 -4.79
C GLU A 259 15.07 16.40 -3.44
N THR A 260 15.35 15.66 -2.37
CA THR A 260 15.64 16.25 -1.08
C THR A 260 16.92 17.07 -1.25
N THR A 261 16.79 18.37 -1.34
CA THR A 261 17.89 19.25 -0.93
C THR A 261 18.20 18.86 0.52
N GLU A 262 19.39 18.31 0.76
CA GLU A 262 19.87 17.99 2.11
C GLU A 262 19.52 19.14 3.05
N PRO A 263 19.00 18.86 4.26
CA PRO A 263 18.70 19.91 5.22
C PRO A 263 19.96 20.76 5.42
N SER A 264 19.85 22.06 5.23
CA SER A 264 20.92 23.05 5.31
C SER A 264 21.66 23.10 6.67
N PHE A 265 21.33 22.24 7.62
CA PHE A 265 21.96 22.12 8.93
C PHE A 265 23.39 21.54 8.91
N LEU A 266 23.83 20.93 7.81
CA LEU A 266 25.20 20.39 7.71
C LEU A 266 26.17 21.31 6.97
N ARG A 267 25.77 22.50 6.56
CA ARG A 267 26.72 23.55 6.13
C ARG A 267 27.16 24.36 7.36
N GLY A 268 27.80 23.64 8.29
CA GLY A 268 28.53 24.27 9.37
C GLY A 268 29.74 24.99 8.79
N THR A 269 29.79 26.28 9.01
CA THR A 269 30.90 27.21 8.97
C THR A 269 32.28 26.56 9.07
N SER A 270 33.04 26.67 8.03
CA SER A 270 34.51 26.71 8.10
C SER A 270 34.97 28.10 8.47
#